data_524434f5e4621502df8b45138ac2abed
#
_entry.id   524434f5e4621502df8b45138ac2abed
#
_cell.length_a   1.000
_cell.length_b   1.000
_cell.length_c   1.000
_cell.angle_alpha   90.00
_cell.angle_beta   90.00
_cell.angle_gamma   90.00
#
_symmetry.space_group_name_H-M   'P 1'
#
loop_
_entity.id
_entity.type
_entity.pdbx_description
1 polymer ?
#
loop_
_entity_poly.entity_id
_entity_poly.type
_entity_poly.pdbx_seq_one_letter_code
_entity_poly.pdbx_strand_id
1 'polypeptide(L)'
;MREGGRRRIGELRGWAAANPWAVDIGLALLVQAAMTMPFVVPRPPELEPATWPAYGLTTLMVVPLVWRRRAPLAVLLAMLAASALYRLALEGPGQPLPYTGLVSVYTIAVLSPPWKRLVAGLLMLVAVPVSVWLNTQSARELTFSLFVFGAAYVFGRLTDARQREHRVEAERAAARERARIAREMHDILSHAVSLMIVQAEAGPPAVRVAPERAEAAFDAISETGRDAMVQLRGMLGLLRDEGSSAAPRDPQPGIGELPGLVERVRGGGLDVRYATEGTVRPLPAATGATVFRIVQEALTNVVKHARAGSVSVRLGYGRGEVEVRVTDDGRGPRPGGSGGHGLIGVRERAAAHGGTASSGPGPDGRGFELRAVLPLEGRDMREVRG
;
A
#
# COMPACT_ATOMS: atom_id res chain seq x y z
N MET A 1 25.64 -9.96 4.46
CA MET A 1 24.79 -10.79 5.34
C MET A 1 23.76 -10.01 6.19
N ARG A 2 23.94 -8.74 6.54
CA ARG A 2 23.02 -7.99 7.43
C ARG A 2 21.75 -7.45 6.74
N GLU A 3 21.74 -7.20 5.42
CA GLU A 3 20.58 -6.69 4.69
C GLU A 3 19.52 -7.77 4.39
N GLY A 4 19.91 -8.97 4.07
CA GLY A 4 18.99 -10.09 3.83
C GLY A 4 18.18 -10.49 5.07
N GLY A 5 18.75 -10.33 6.28
CA GLY A 5 18.06 -10.58 7.54
C GLY A 5 16.97 -9.55 7.84
N ARG A 6 17.23 -8.25 7.57
CA ARG A 6 16.25 -7.17 7.78
C ARG A 6 15.04 -7.29 6.86
N ARG A 7 15.28 -7.68 5.60
CA ARG A 7 14.21 -7.88 4.61
C ARG A 7 13.29 -9.04 4.99
N ARG A 8 13.86 -10.18 5.39
CA ARG A 8 13.09 -11.36 5.87
C ARG A 8 12.28 -11.06 7.13
N ILE A 9 12.84 -10.28 8.07
CA ILE A 9 12.11 -9.86 9.28
C ILE A 9 10.95 -8.93 8.91
N GLY A 10 11.11 -8.03 7.93
CA GLY A 10 10.05 -7.18 7.42
C GLY A 10 8.91 -7.98 6.77
N GLU A 11 9.25 -8.94 5.92
CA GLU A 11 8.30 -9.84 5.25
C GLU A 11 7.51 -10.69 6.26
N LEU A 12 8.19 -11.26 7.29
CA LEU A 12 7.54 -12.01 8.36
C LEU A 12 6.59 -11.14 9.20
N ARG A 13 6.98 -9.90 9.49
CA ARG A 13 6.10 -8.95 10.21
C ARG A 13 4.88 -8.58 9.37
N GLY A 14 5.03 -8.34 8.08
CA GLY A 14 3.94 -8.07 7.16
C GLY A 14 2.96 -9.26 7.07
N TRP A 15 3.50 -10.48 6.91
CA TRP A 15 2.70 -11.69 6.89
C TRP A 15 1.94 -11.93 8.22
N ALA A 16 2.61 -11.73 9.36
CA ALA A 16 2.00 -11.88 10.68
C ALA A 16 0.90 -10.84 10.95
N ALA A 17 1.04 -9.62 10.42
CA ALA A 17 0.00 -8.60 10.50
C ALA A 17 -1.21 -8.94 9.61
N ALA A 18 -0.98 -9.53 8.43
CA ALA A 18 -2.02 -9.97 7.52
C ALA A 18 -2.76 -11.22 8.00
N ASN A 19 -2.10 -12.08 8.83
CA ASN A 19 -2.64 -13.36 9.28
C ASN A 19 -2.67 -13.50 10.82
N PRO A 20 -3.48 -12.69 11.53
CA PRO A 20 -3.51 -12.70 12.99
C PRO A 20 -3.92 -14.05 13.59
N TRP A 21 -4.79 -14.79 12.92
CA TRP A 21 -5.20 -16.13 13.33
C TRP A 21 -4.04 -17.14 13.29
N ALA A 22 -3.24 -17.13 12.24
CA ALA A 22 -2.10 -18.02 12.12
C ALA A 22 -1.08 -17.77 13.26
N VAL A 23 -0.89 -16.51 13.65
CA VAL A 23 -0.03 -16.15 14.78
C VAL A 23 -0.60 -16.66 16.11
N ASP A 24 -1.92 -16.54 16.30
CA ASP A 24 -2.56 -16.96 17.57
C ASP A 24 -2.60 -18.51 17.67
N ILE A 25 -2.85 -19.21 16.56
CA ILE A 25 -2.73 -20.67 16.49
C ILE A 25 -1.29 -21.12 16.73
N GLY A 26 -0.33 -20.49 16.06
CA GLY A 26 1.09 -20.81 16.25
C GLY A 26 1.56 -20.63 17.69
N LEU A 27 1.10 -19.57 18.35
CA LEU A 27 1.39 -19.36 19.77
C LEU A 27 0.71 -20.41 20.65
N ALA A 28 -0.55 -20.76 20.37
CA ALA A 28 -1.24 -21.82 21.11
C ALA A 28 -0.53 -23.16 20.96
N LEU A 29 -0.07 -23.51 19.75
CA LEU A 29 0.75 -24.72 19.51
C LEU A 29 2.09 -24.68 20.24
N LEU A 30 2.76 -23.53 20.29
CA LEU A 30 3.99 -23.36 21.06
C LEU A 30 3.76 -23.58 22.56
N VAL A 31 2.69 -22.99 23.09
CA VAL A 31 2.31 -23.19 24.50
C VAL A 31 1.91 -24.65 24.75
N GLN A 32 1.18 -25.29 23.82
CA GLN A 32 0.84 -26.73 23.92
C GLN A 32 2.09 -27.58 23.95
N ALA A 33 3.08 -27.33 23.09
CA ALA A 33 4.34 -28.05 23.08
C ALA A 33 5.10 -27.89 24.42
N ALA A 34 5.14 -26.68 24.97
CA ALA A 34 5.73 -26.43 26.30
C ALA A 34 5.00 -27.18 27.42
N MET A 35 3.67 -27.21 27.38
CA MET A 35 2.84 -27.94 28.36
C MET A 35 2.83 -29.45 28.15
N THR A 36 3.29 -29.94 27.02
CA THR A 36 3.44 -31.37 26.73
C THR A 36 4.74 -31.95 27.33
N MET A 37 5.76 -31.11 27.57
CA MET A 37 7.06 -31.54 28.10
C MET A 37 6.96 -32.41 29.37
N PRO A 38 6.14 -32.06 30.40
CA PRO A 38 5.98 -32.88 31.58
C PRO A 38 5.37 -34.29 31.34
N PHE A 39 4.79 -34.52 30.16
CA PHE A 39 4.24 -35.82 29.77
C PHE A 39 5.23 -36.70 29.01
N VAL A 40 6.28 -36.10 28.45
CA VAL A 40 7.28 -36.79 27.61
C VAL A 40 8.57 -37.03 28.41
N VAL A 41 8.99 -36.10 29.26
CA VAL A 41 10.18 -36.20 30.08
C VAL A 41 9.94 -37.17 31.24
N PRO A 42 10.85 -38.13 31.50
CA PRO A 42 10.73 -39.03 32.63
C PRO A 42 10.57 -38.27 33.95
N ARG A 43 9.55 -38.61 34.71
CA ARG A 43 9.26 -37.99 36.03
C ARG A 43 10.02 -38.75 37.13
N PRO A 44 10.37 -38.05 38.22
CA PRO A 44 10.87 -38.70 39.42
C PRO A 44 9.84 -39.76 39.89
N PRO A 45 10.29 -40.88 40.47
CA PRO A 45 9.42 -42.00 40.91
C PRO A 45 8.35 -41.59 41.95
N GLU A 46 8.58 -40.44 42.59
CA GLU A 46 7.71 -39.91 43.64
C GLU A 46 6.44 -39.19 43.07
N LEU A 47 6.42 -38.92 41.76
CA LEU A 47 5.28 -38.27 41.11
C LEU A 47 4.45 -39.27 40.35
N GLU A 48 3.14 -39.12 40.46
CA GLU A 48 2.19 -39.94 39.72
C GLU A 48 2.42 -39.91 38.20
N PRO A 49 2.21 -41.04 37.51
CA PRO A 49 2.41 -41.13 36.08
C PRO A 49 1.44 -40.18 35.34
N ALA A 50 1.91 -39.58 34.26
CA ALA A 50 1.08 -38.75 33.41
C ALA A 50 -0.02 -39.57 32.72
N THR A 51 -1.26 -39.17 32.93
CA THR A 51 -2.43 -39.84 32.35
C THR A 51 -3.00 -39.11 31.14
N TRP A 52 -3.67 -39.84 30.23
CA TRP A 52 -4.33 -39.22 29.08
C TRP A 52 -5.41 -38.18 29.47
N PRO A 53 -6.25 -38.41 30.55
CA PRO A 53 -7.16 -37.37 31.03
C PRO A 53 -6.43 -36.10 31.47
N ALA A 54 -5.29 -36.19 32.13
CA ALA A 54 -4.48 -35.06 32.53
C ALA A 54 -3.98 -34.26 31.30
N TYR A 55 -3.54 -34.97 30.26
CA TYR A 55 -3.15 -34.35 29.00
C TYR A 55 -4.32 -33.63 28.31
N GLY A 56 -5.50 -34.26 28.26
CA GLY A 56 -6.71 -33.68 27.69
C GLY A 56 -7.14 -32.40 28.40
N LEU A 57 -7.16 -32.38 29.74
CA LEU A 57 -7.45 -31.19 30.53
C LEU A 57 -6.39 -30.08 30.37
N THR A 58 -5.13 -30.44 30.24
CA THR A 58 -4.06 -29.51 29.94
C THR A 58 -4.28 -28.87 28.55
N THR A 59 -4.66 -29.65 27.56
CA THR A 59 -4.99 -29.14 26.22
C THR A 59 -6.20 -28.21 26.25
N LEU A 60 -7.22 -28.51 27.07
CA LEU A 60 -8.38 -27.66 27.26
C LEU A 60 -8.02 -26.26 27.79
N MET A 61 -6.95 -26.13 28.56
CA MET A 61 -6.43 -24.82 29.02
C MET A 61 -5.80 -24.01 27.87
N VAL A 62 -5.26 -24.68 26.84
CA VAL A 62 -4.55 -24.02 25.75
C VAL A 62 -5.50 -23.56 24.63
N VAL A 63 -6.51 -24.35 24.30
CA VAL A 63 -7.46 -24.09 23.20
C VAL A 63 -8.03 -22.65 23.22
N PRO A 64 -8.47 -22.07 24.37
CA PRO A 64 -9.01 -20.71 24.39
C PRO A 64 -8.02 -19.63 23.91
N LEU A 65 -6.70 -19.86 23.93
CA LEU A 65 -5.71 -18.88 23.51
C LEU A 65 -5.86 -18.47 22.02
N VAL A 66 -6.48 -19.29 21.21
CA VAL A 66 -6.76 -18.95 19.80
C VAL A 66 -7.66 -17.71 19.68
N TRP A 67 -8.54 -17.46 20.67
CA TRP A 67 -9.46 -16.32 20.72
C TRP A 67 -8.94 -15.15 21.61
N ARG A 68 -7.70 -15.21 22.06
CA ARG A 68 -7.13 -14.25 23.03
C ARG A 68 -7.28 -12.79 22.63
N ARG A 69 -7.25 -12.46 21.31
CA ARG A 69 -7.39 -11.08 20.83
C ARG A 69 -8.83 -10.62 20.79
N ARG A 70 -9.80 -11.51 20.59
CA ARG A 70 -11.22 -11.17 20.48
C ARG A 70 -11.92 -11.04 21.84
N ALA A 71 -11.61 -11.96 22.74
CA ALA A 71 -12.25 -12.04 24.04
C ALA A 71 -11.23 -12.33 25.16
N PRO A 72 -10.24 -11.45 25.41
CA PRO A 72 -9.11 -11.75 26.29
C PRO A 72 -9.53 -12.06 27.72
N LEU A 73 -10.56 -11.40 28.27
CA LEU A 73 -11.06 -11.70 29.61
C LEU A 73 -11.82 -13.05 29.67
N ALA A 74 -12.62 -13.37 28.65
CA ALA A 74 -13.33 -14.65 28.57
C ALA A 74 -12.32 -15.81 28.44
N VAL A 75 -11.25 -15.63 27.67
CA VAL A 75 -10.15 -16.60 27.58
C VAL A 75 -9.51 -16.84 28.94
N LEU A 76 -9.18 -15.78 29.69
CA LEU A 76 -8.65 -15.92 31.05
C LEU A 76 -9.63 -16.70 31.97
N LEU A 77 -10.92 -16.38 31.93
CA LEU A 77 -11.93 -17.08 32.74
C LEU A 77 -12.06 -18.55 32.33
N ALA A 78 -12.07 -18.85 31.03
CA ALA A 78 -12.13 -20.23 30.54
C ALA A 78 -10.92 -21.05 31.00
N MET A 79 -9.73 -20.44 31.00
CA MET A 79 -8.52 -21.08 31.47
C MET A 79 -8.52 -21.32 32.98
N LEU A 80 -9.00 -20.35 33.77
CA LEU A 80 -9.16 -20.53 35.22
C LEU A 80 -10.17 -21.64 35.52
N ALA A 81 -11.29 -21.70 34.78
CA ALA A 81 -12.28 -22.77 34.91
C ALA A 81 -11.68 -24.14 34.52
N ALA A 82 -10.92 -24.24 33.44
CA ALA A 82 -10.24 -25.47 33.05
C ALA A 82 -9.18 -25.90 34.07
N SER A 83 -8.46 -24.95 34.67
CA SER A 83 -7.52 -25.21 35.75
C SER A 83 -8.23 -25.73 37.02
N ALA A 84 -9.36 -25.14 37.39
CA ALA A 84 -10.18 -25.64 38.49
C ALA A 84 -10.73 -27.05 38.23
N LEU A 85 -11.20 -27.29 37.01
CA LEU A 85 -11.66 -28.62 36.58
C LEU A 85 -10.54 -29.66 36.67
N TYR A 86 -9.33 -29.31 36.24
CA TYR A 86 -8.15 -30.18 36.37
C TYR A 86 -7.95 -30.62 37.83
N ARG A 87 -8.04 -29.66 38.75
CA ARG A 87 -7.85 -29.92 40.20
C ARG A 87 -8.97 -30.74 40.80
N LEU A 88 -10.19 -30.57 40.35
CA LEU A 88 -11.33 -31.36 40.84
C LEU A 88 -11.37 -32.81 40.30
N ALA A 89 -10.85 -33.00 39.06
CA ALA A 89 -10.90 -34.28 38.38
C ALA A 89 -9.69 -35.18 38.66
N LEU A 90 -8.57 -34.62 39.10
CA LEU A 90 -7.29 -35.34 39.25
C LEU A 90 -6.63 -35.03 40.59
N GLU A 91 -6.23 -36.09 41.28
CA GLU A 91 -5.45 -36.04 42.53
C GLU A 91 -3.96 -35.91 42.16
N GLY A 92 -3.47 -34.75 41.89
CA GLY A 92 -2.05 -34.56 41.54
C GLY A 92 -1.68 -33.09 41.45
N PRO A 93 -0.39 -32.76 41.54
CA PRO A 93 0.07 -31.37 41.38
C PRO A 93 -0.24 -30.91 39.95
N GLY A 94 -0.87 -29.73 39.85
CA GLY A 94 -1.11 -29.08 38.56
C GLY A 94 0.20 -28.71 37.85
N GLN A 95 0.08 -28.17 36.66
CA GLN A 95 1.25 -27.70 35.90
C GLN A 95 2.00 -26.61 36.68
N PRO A 96 3.31 -26.75 36.91
CA PRO A 96 4.09 -25.87 37.79
C PRO A 96 4.24 -24.45 37.23
N LEU A 97 4.05 -24.22 35.92
CA LEU A 97 4.11 -22.93 35.28
C LEU A 97 2.92 -22.77 34.33
N PRO A 98 1.96 -21.88 34.66
CA PRO A 98 0.80 -21.66 33.82
C PRO A 98 1.16 -20.75 32.61
N TYR A 99 1.88 -21.27 31.62
CA TYR A 99 2.27 -20.55 30.40
C TYR A 99 1.06 -19.87 29.72
N THR A 100 -0.08 -20.55 29.76
CA THR A 100 -1.35 -20.03 29.24
C THR A 100 -1.76 -18.75 29.97
N GLY A 101 -1.64 -18.72 31.32
CA GLY A 101 -1.93 -17.55 32.14
C GLY A 101 -1.04 -16.37 31.82
N LEU A 102 0.27 -16.60 31.61
CA LEU A 102 1.23 -15.55 31.25
C LEU A 102 0.86 -14.91 29.92
N VAL A 103 0.53 -15.70 28.89
CA VAL A 103 0.11 -15.20 27.59
C VAL A 103 -1.19 -14.41 27.71
N SER A 104 -2.14 -14.85 28.56
CA SER A 104 -3.41 -14.16 28.77
C SER A 104 -3.23 -12.85 29.47
N VAL A 105 -2.44 -12.79 30.55
CA VAL A 105 -2.13 -11.56 31.31
C VAL A 105 -1.43 -10.55 30.40
N TYR A 106 -0.41 -10.98 29.66
CA TYR A 106 0.25 -10.13 28.66
C TYR A 106 -0.76 -9.58 27.63
N THR A 107 -1.61 -10.45 27.06
CA THR A 107 -2.58 -10.06 26.04
C THR A 107 -3.60 -9.05 26.58
N ILE A 108 -4.09 -9.25 27.83
CA ILE A 108 -5.00 -8.33 28.50
C ILE A 108 -4.30 -6.99 28.74
N ALA A 109 -3.04 -7.01 29.17
CA ALA A 109 -2.26 -5.81 29.40
C ALA A 109 -2.07 -4.97 28.15
N VAL A 110 -1.90 -5.60 26.98
CA VAL A 110 -1.73 -4.93 25.69
C VAL A 110 -3.06 -4.47 25.08
N LEU A 111 -4.07 -5.36 25.03
CA LEU A 111 -5.25 -5.15 24.16
C LEU A 111 -6.50 -4.68 24.91
N SER A 112 -6.53 -4.73 26.25
CA SER A 112 -7.78 -4.50 26.97
C SER A 112 -7.91 -3.07 27.52
N PRO A 113 -9.14 -2.56 27.68
CA PRO A 113 -9.40 -1.30 28.38
C PRO A 113 -9.07 -1.39 29.88
N PRO A 114 -8.90 -0.24 30.57
CA PRO A 114 -8.44 -0.19 31.97
C PRO A 114 -9.26 -1.06 32.92
N TRP A 115 -10.59 -1.08 32.77
CA TRP A 115 -11.46 -1.86 33.65
C TRP A 115 -11.26 -3.38 33.51
N LYS A 116 -11.04 -3.90 32.30
CA LYS A 116 -10.73 -5.32 32.08
C LYS A 116 -9.36 -5.69 32.66
N ARG A 117 -8.40 -4.78 32.58
CA ARG A 117 -7.07 -4.95 33.19
C ARG A 117 -7.16 -5.02 34.73
N LEU A 118 -8.00 -4.16 35.32
CA LEU A 118 -8.24 -4.18 36.76
C LEU A 118 -8.89 -5.50 37.19
N VAL A 119 -9.95 -5.93 36.49
CA VAL A 119 -10.64 -7.21 36.80
C VAL A 119 -9.66 -8.38 36.65
N ALA A 120 -8.87 -8.43 35.58
CA ALA A 120 -7.90 -9.50 35.39
C ALA A 120 -6.80 -9.46 36.47
N GLY A 121 -6.33 -8.28 36.88
CA GLY A 121 -5.35 -8.12 37.94
C GLY A 121 -5.88 -8.62 39.28
N LEU A 122 -7.12 -8.29 39.64
CA LEU A 122 -7.78 -8.77 40.88
C LEU A 122 -7.98 -10.28 40.86
N LEU A 123 -8.44 -10.82 39.71
CA LEU A 123 -8.58 -12.28 39.52
C LEU A 123 -7.24 -13.00 39.70
N MET A 124 -6.17 -12.48 39.12
CA MET A 124 -4.83 -13.08 39.21
C MET A 124 -4.24 -12.96 40.60
N LEU A 125 -4.51 -11.83 41.32
CA LEU A 125 -4.08 -11.63 42.69
C LEU A 125 -4.67 -12.68 43.64
N VAL A 126 -5.83 -13.24 43.31
CA VAL A 126 -6.45 -14.31 44.09
C VAL A 126 -6.06 -15.68 43.51
N ALA A 127 -6.16 -15.87 42.18
CA ALA A 127 -5.95 -17.16 41.54
C ALA A 127 -4.52 -17.71 41.69
N VAL A 128 -3.50 -16.83 41.64
CA VAL A 128 -2.11 -17.26 41.78
C VAL A 128 -1.79 -17.77 43.17
N PRO A 129 -2.07 -17.05 44.28
CA PRO A 129 -1.87 -17.58 45.61
C PRO A 129 -2.65 -18.83 45.93
N VAL A 130 -3.93 -18.88 45.51
CA VAL A 130 -4.77 -20.08 45.69
C VAL A 130 -4.19 -21.27 44.96
N SER A 131 -3.76 -21.07 43.71
CA SER A 131 -3.13 -22.13 42.90
C SER A 131 -1.85 -22.65 43.56
N VAL A 132 -0.98 -21.76 43.99
CA VAL A 132 0.30 -22.14 44.65
C VAL A 132 0.03 -22.85 45.98
N TRP A 133 -0.91 -22.34 46.79
CA TRP A 133 -1.27 -22.96 48.07
C TRP A 133 -1.80 -24.38 47.89
N LEU A 134 -2.69 -24.59 46.89
CA LEU A 134 -3.29 -25.88 46.62
C LEU A 134 -2.30 -26.89 45.96
N ASN A 135 -1.23 -26.42 45.32
CA ASN A 135 -0.30 -27.31 44.58
C ASN A 135 1.00 -27.59 45.34
N THR A 136 1.61 -26.60 45.94
CA THR A 136 2.99 -26.74 46.46
C THR A 136 3.20 -26.22 47.86
N GLN A 137 2.31 -25.35 48.34
CA GLN A 137 2.41 -24.68 49.66
C GLN A 137 3.77 -23.99 49.91
N SER A 138 4.46 -23.61 48.81
CA SER A 138 5.81 -23.08 48.84
C SER A 138 5.81 -21.53 48.73
N ALA A 139 6.32 -20.83 49.70
CA ALA A 139 6.51 -19.38 49.65
C ALA A 139 7.44 -18.95 48.52
N ARG A 140 8.43 -19.78 48.17
CA ARG A 140 9.34 -19.56 47.03
C ARG A 140 8.58 -19.56 45.72
N GLU A 141 7.72 -20.52 45.49
CA GLU A 141 6.92 -20.62 44.26
C GLU A 141 5.86 -19.52 44.16
N LEU A 142 5.27 -19.11 45.27
CA LEU A 142 4.38 -17.96 45.33
C LEU A 142 5.11 -16.69 44.86
N THR A 143 6.28 -16.40 45.48
CA THR A 143 7.07 -15.24 45.12
C THR A 143 7.48 -15.26 43.66
N PHE A 144 7.97 -16.42 43.17
CA PHE A 144 8.33 -16.59 41.78
C PHE A 144 7.16 -16.39 40.81
N SER A 145 5.99 -16.97 41.09
CA SER A 145 4.81 -16.81 40.30
C SER A 145 4.31 -15.36 40.25
N LEU A 146 4.22 -14.69 41.38
CA LEU A 146 3.84 -13.28 41.43
C LEU A 146 4.80 -12.40 40.63
N PHE A 147 6.11 -12.66 40.74
CA PHE A 147 7.12 -11.93 39.95
C PHE A 147 6.95 -12.15 38.46
N VAL A 148 6.79 -13.39 38.01
CA VAL A 148 6.66 -13.72 36.58
C VAL A 148 5.35 -13.17 35.96
N PHE A 149 4.23 -13.27 36.67
CA PHE A 149 2.96 -12.67 36.22
C PHE A 149 3.01 -11.15 36.24
N GLY A 150 3.63 -10.55 37.26
CA GLY A 150 3.89 -9.12 37.33
C GLY A 150 4.77 -8.64 36.17
N ALA A 151 5.85 -9.37 35.88
CA ALA A 151 6.73 -9.07 34.76
C ALA A 151 5.99 -9.17 33.42
N ALA A 152 5.16 -10.21 33.20
CA ALA A 152 4.35 -10.35 32.01
C ALA A 152 3.36 -9.18 31.83
N TYR A 153 2.73 -8.74 32.93
CA TYR A 153 1.83 -7.58 32.92
C TYR A 153 2.59 -6.30 32.57
N VAL A 154 3.71 -6.02 33.25
CA VAL A 154 4.53 -4.82 33.01
C VAL A 154 5.05 -4.81 31.57
N PHE A 155 5.54 -5.94 31.07
CA PHE A 155 6.00 -6.06 29.70
C PHE A 155 4.88 -5.78 28.69
N GLY A 156 3.66 -6.28 28.96
CA GLY A 156 2.49 -5.96 28.15
C GLY A 156 2.17 -4.47 28.17
N ARG A 157 2.24 -3.82 29.35
CA ARG A 157 2.02 -2.36 29.48
C ARG A 157 3.06 -1.53 28.74
N LEU A 158 4.32 -1.92 28.81
CA LEU A 158 5.41 -1.26 28.08
C LEU A 158 5.22 -1.41 26.55
N THR A 159 4.78 -2.58 26.12
CA THR A 159 4.46 -2.82 24.69
C THR A 159 3.32 -1.92 24.22
N ASP A 160 2.23 -1.84 24.99
CA ASP A 160 1.09 -0.96 24.70
C ASP A 160 1.51 0.53 24.67
N ALA A 161 2.33 0.97 25.64
CA ALA A 161 2.84 2.34 25.66
C ALA A 161 3.68 2.67 24.44
N ARG A 162 4.65 1.82 24.09
CA ARG A 162 5.47 1.99 22.87
C ARG A 162 4.65 2.02 21.58
N GLN A 163 3.65 1.14 21.47
CA GLN A 163 2.77 1.14 20.30
C GLN A 163 1.96 2.44 20.17
N ARG A 164 1.52 3.02 21.30
CA ARG A 164 0.83 4.32 21.30
C ARG A 164 1.77 5.45 20.90
N GLU A 165 2.98 5.48 21.44
CA GLU A 165 4.00 6.47 21.07
C GLU A 165 4.26 6.44 19.57
N HIS A 166 4.51 5.25 18.99
CA HIS A 166 4.73 5.11 17.55
C HIS A 166 3.52 5.56 16.70
N ARG A 167 2.28 5.31 17.16
CA ARG A 167 1.08 5.80 16.45
C ARG A 167 1.01 7.32 16.48
N VAL A 168 1.23 7.93 17.65
CA VAL A 168 1.22 9.40 17.81
C VAL A 168 2.34 10.04 16.99
N GLU A 169 3.52 9.44 16.96
CA GLU A 169 4.64 9.91 16.14
C GLU A 169 4.32 9.83 14.64
N ALA A 170 3.72 8.73 14.19
CA ALA A 170 3.31 8.56 12.79
C ALA A 170 2.23 9.59 12.41
N GLU A 171 1.23 9.83 13.27
CA GLU A 171 0.21 10.85 13.04
C GLU A 171 0.80 12.26 12.99
N ARG A 172 1.75 12.58 13.89
CA ARG A 172 2.46 13.86 13.90
C ARG A 172 3.33 14.04 12.65
N ALA A 173 4.01 12.97 12.21
CA ALA A 173 4.80 12.99 10.98
C ALA A 173 3.91 13.25 9.76
N ALA A 174 2.79 12.56 9.65
CA ALA A 174 1.82 12.77 8.58
C ALA A 174 1.21 14.20 8.58
N ALA A 175 0.93 14.74 9.77
CA ALA A 175 0.43 16.11 9.91
C ALA A 175 1.47 17.16 9.50
N ARG A 176 2.76 16.97 9.88
CA ARG A 176 3.85 17.85 9.46
C ARG A 176 4.06 17.82 7.96
N GLU A 177 4.00 16.65 7.35
CA GLU A 177 4.14 16.48 5.91
C GLU A 177 3.01 17.18 5.14
N ARG A 178 1.74 17.01 5.57
CA ARG A 178 0.62 17.75 4.99
C ARG A 178 0.78 19.26 5.10
N ALA A 179 1.25 19.75 6.26
CA ALA A 179 1.50 21.17 6.45
C ALA A 179 2.68 21.69 5.60
N ARG A 180 3.70 20.86 5.35
CA ARG A 180 4.80 21.18 4.44
C ARG A 180 4.29 21.33 3.01
N ILE A 181 3.53 20.35 2.53
CA ILE A 181 2.97 20.35 1.18
C ILE A 181 2.03 21.54 0.98
N ALA A 182 1.17 21.84 1.96
CA ALA A 182 0.26 23.00 1.88
C ALA A 182 1.04 24.33 1.75
N ARG A 183 2.16 24.48 2.45
CA ARG A 183 3.03 25.68 2.30
C ARG A 183 3.66 25.74 0.92
N GLU A 184 4.23 24.65 0.43
CA GLU A 184 4.86 24.56 -0.88
C GLU A 184 3.87 24.86 -2.02
N MET A 185 2.62 24.34 -1.89
CA MET A 185 1.54 24.70 -2.82
C MET A 185 1.17 26.18 -2.75
N HIS A 186 1.11 26.75 -1.53
CA HIS A 186 0.83 28.17 -1.36
C HIS A 186 1.92 29.06 -1.96
N ASP A 187 3.18 28.68 -1.80
CA ASP A 187 4.31 29.42 -2.34
C ASP A 187 4.29 29.43 -3.88
N ILE A 188 4.04 28.27 -4.51
CA ILE A 188 3.89 28.19 -5.98
C ILE A 188 2.73 29.04 -6.47
N LEU A 189 1.56 28.93 -5.82
CA LEU A 189 0.38 29.70 -6.19
C LEU A 189 0.61 31.21 -6.02
N SER A 190 1.18 31.63 -4.89
CA SER A 190 1.46 33.04 -4.61
C SER A 190 2.45 33.63 -5.60
N HIS A 191 3.51 32.87 -5.96
CA HIS A 191 4.49 33.31 -6.94
C HIS A 191 3.85 33.43 -8.34
N ALA A 192 3.11 32.41 -8.79
CA ALA A 192 2.46 32.42 -10.09
C ALA A 192 1.41 33.56 -10.21
N VAL A 193 0.58 33.73 -9.17
CA VAL A 193 -0.41 34.81 -9.13
C VAL A 193 0.25 36.18 -9.16
N SER A 194 1.32 36.38 -8.39
CA SER A 194 2.07 37.65 -8.39
C SER A 194 2.64 38.00 -9.77
N LEU A 195 3.24 37.00 -10.45
CA LEU A 195 3.74 37.18 -11.81
C LEU A 195 2.63 37.52 -12.80
N MET A 196 1.48 36.82 -12.71
CA MET A 196 0.32 37.10 -13.57
C MET A 196 -0.26 38.50 -13.35
N ILE A 197 -0.30 39.00 -12.10
CA ILE A 197 -0.76 40.35 -11.78
C ILE A 197 0.18 41.40 -12.42
N VAL A 198 1.50 41.23 -12.27
CA VAL A 198 2.48 42.14 -12.87
C VAL A 198 2.33 42.22 -14.40
N GLN A 199 2.14 41.07 -15.05
CA GLN A 199 1.91 41.02 -16.51
C GLN A 199 0.56 41.62 -16.90
N ALA A 200 -0.48 41.39 -16.10
CA ALA A 200 -1.79 41.99 -16.35
C ALA A 200 -1.82 43.51 -16.20
N GLU A 201 -1.02 44.05 -15.27
CA GLU A 201 -0.89 45.51 -15.11
C GLU A 201 -0.06 46.15 -16.23
N ALA A 202 0.91 45.42 -16.83
CA ALA A 202 1.73 45.88 -17.95
C ALA A 202 0.94 45.89 -19.28
N GLY A 203 -0.09 45.08 -19.44
CA GLY A 203 -0.87 44.95 -20.68
C GLY A 203 -1.64 46.21 -21.12
N PRO A 204 -2.51 46.81 -20.31
CA PRO A 204 -3.38 47.95 -20.72
C PRO A 204 -2.66 49.16 -21.26
N PRO A 205 -1.50 49.65 -20.68
CA PRO A 205 -0.77 50.74 -21.26
C PRO A 205 -0.16 50.38 -22.62
N ALA A 206 0.20 49.15 -22.86
CA ALA A 206 0.84 48.71 -24.10
C ALA A 206 -0.12 48.55 -25.29
N VAL A 207 -1.45 48.31 -25.04
CA VAL A 207 -2.41 48.02 -26.10
C VAL A 207 -2.46 49.10 -27.20
N ARG A 208 -2.27 50.40 -26.85
CA ARG A 208 -2.36 51.50 -27.82
C ARG A 208 -0.99 51.90 -28.40
N VAL A 209 0.10 51.66 -27.66
CA VAL A 209 1.47 52.17 -28.01
C VAL A 209 2.33 51.08 -28.60
N ALA A 210 2.15 49.84 -28.15
CA ALA A 210 2.93 48.66 -28.58
C ALA A 210 2.08 47.38 -28.46
N PRO A 211 1.15 47.11 -29.38
CA PRO A 211 0.22 45.97 -29.32
C PRO A 211 0.91 44.61 -29.14
N GLU A 212 2.11 44.44 -29.76
CA GLU A 212 2.91 43.21 -29.62
C GLU A 212 3.38 42.97 -28.18
N ARG A 213 3.57 44.01 -27.38
CA ARG A 213 3.90 43.87 -25.94
C ARG A 213 2.70 43.47 -25.10
N ALA A 214 1.51 43.91 -25.51
CA ALA A 214 0.27 43.48 -24.85
C ALA A 214 -0.01 41.98 -25.13
N GLU A 215 0.17 41.52 -26.37
CA GLU A 215 0.08 40.09 -26.72
C GLU A 215 1.08 39.26 -25.94
N ALA A 216 2.35 39.69 -25.86
CA ALA A 216 3.38 39.00 -25.10
C ALA A 216 3.05 38.93 -23.59
N ALA A 217 2.39 39.94 -23.01
CA ALA A 217 1.96 39.90 -21.60
C ALA A 217 0.82 38.88 -21.37
N PHE A 218 -0.15 38.77 -22.28
CA PHE A 218 -1.18 37.77 -22.21
C PHE A 218 -0.67 36.34 -22.39
N ASP A 219 0.29 36.14 -23.29
CA ASP A 219 0.96 34.86 -23.48
C ASP A 219 1.74 34.45 -22.22
N ALA A 220 2.47 35.40 -21.60
CA ALA A 220 3.18 35.16 -20.34
C ALA A 220 2.23 34.76 -19.17
N ILE A 221 1.07 35.42 -19.07
CA ILE A 221 0.02 35.05 -18.08
C ILE A 221 -0.44 33.60 -18.31
N SER A 222 -0.72 33.26 -19.57
CA SER A 222 -1.21 31.93 -19.95
C SER A 222 -0.16 30.85 -19.70
N GLU A 223 1.11 31.12 -19.95
CA GLU A 223 2.23 30.21 -19.71
C GLU A 223 2.47 30.02 -18.22
N THR A 224 2.55 31.10 -17.44
CA THR A 224 2.71 31.06 -15.97
C THR A 224 1.58 30.25 -15.31
N GLY A 225 0.33 30.46 -15.73
CA GLY A 225 -0.81 29.70 -15.22
C GLY A 225 -0.74 28.21 -15.55
N ARG A 226 -0.34 27.85 -16.77
CA ARG A 226 -0.16 26.42 -17.15
C ARG A 226 0.95 25.75 -16.37
N ASP A 227 2.07 26.41 -16.18
CA ASP A 227 3.22 25.89 -15.45
C ASP A 227 2.88 25.66 -13.97
N ALA A 228 2.21 26.60 -13.33
CA ALA A 228 1.73 26.45 -11.96
C ALA A 228 0.78 25.25 -11.82
N MET A 229 -0.15 25.07 -12.78
CA MET A 229 -1.07 23.92 -12.78
C MET A 229 -0.36 22.58 -13.01
N VAL A 230 0.73 22.53 -13.77
CA VAL A 230 1.55 21.33 -13.98
C VAL A 230 2.30 20.98 -12.69
N GLN A 231 2.91 21.96 -12.04
CA GLN A 231 3.63 21.78 -10.77
C GLN A 231 2.69 21.28 -9.67
N LEU A 232 1.52 21.89 -9.51
CA LEU A 232 0.51 21.48 -8.54
C LEU A 232 -0.03 20.06 -8.79
N ARG A 233 -0.27 19.68 -10.05
CA ARG A 233 -0.68 18.31 -10.39
C ARG A 233 0.41 17.29 -10.10
N GLY A 234 1.67 17.63 -10.32
CA GLY A 234 2.82 16.79 -9.99
C GLY A 234 2.87 16.48 -8.49
N MET A 235 2.70 17.48 -7.63
CA MET A 235 2.68 17.32 -6.18
C MET A 235 1.49 16.50 -5.69
N LEU A 236 0.30 16.75 -6.22
CA LEU A 236 -0.91 15.98 -5.87
C LEU A 236 -0.87 14.54 -6.39
N GLY A 237 -0.17 14.28 -7.50
CA GLY A 237 0.05 12.94 -8.06
C GLY A 237 0.85 12.06 -7.12
N LEU A 238 1.93 12.58 -6.54
CA LEU A 238 2.77 11.87 -5.55
C LEU A 238 1.98 11.48 -4.29
N LEU A 239 1.08 12.35 -3.81
CA LEU A 239 0.22 12.07 -2.66
C LEU A 239 -0.86 11.02 -2.94
N ARG A 240 -1.31 10.93 -4.19
CA ARG A 240 -2.36 9.98 -4.60
C ARG A 240 -1.81 8.57 -4.76
N ASP A 241 -0.55 8.42 -5.14
CA ASP A 241 0.11 7.10 -5.24
C ASP A 241 0.44 6.50 -3.86
N GLU A 242 0.76 7.31 -2.85
CA GLU A 242 1.03 6.83 -1.49
C GLU A 242 -0.24 6.48 -0.68
N GLY A 243 -1.39 7.07 -1.00
CA GLY A 243 -2.64 6.91 -0.22
C GLY A 243 -3.68 5.95 -0.83
N SER A 244 -3.50 5.49 -2.05
CA SER A 244 -4.58 4.83 -2.83
C SER A 244 -4.37 3.33 -3.02
N SER A 245 -4.12 2.62 -1.92
CA SER A 245 -4.13 1.14 -1.92
C SER A 245 -5.54 0.52 -1.80
N ALA A 246 -6.61 1.28 -1.62
CA ALA A 246 -7.92 0.73 -1.26
C ALA A 246 -9.18 1.46 -1.77
N ALA A 247 -9.11 2.33 -2.78
CA ALA A 247 -10.34 2.79 -3.44
C ALA A 247 -10.60 1.99 -4.71
N PRO A 248 -11.84 1.58 -5.03
CA PRO A 248 -12.18 1.02 -6.34
C PRO A 248 -11.80 2.07 -7.37
N ARG A 249 -10.77 1.80 -8.18
CA ARG A 249 -10.42 2.64 -9.32
C ARG A 249 -11.58 2.51 -10.29
N ASP A 250 -12.19 3.64 -10.68
CA ASP A 250 -12.97 3.66 -11.91
C ASP A 250 -12.15 2.96 -13.00
N PRO A 251 -12.75 2.06 -13.79
CA PRO A 251 -12.01 1.31 -14.80
C PRO A 251 -11.24 2.31 -15.67
N GLN A 252 -9.91 2.19 -15.68
CA GLN A 252 -9.08 3.07 -16.53
C GLN A 252 -9.53 2.89 -17.98
N PRO A 253 -9.76 4.01 -18.71
CA PRO A 253 -10.19 3.92 -20.08
C PRO A 253 -9.17 3.10 -20.89
N GLY A 254 -9.68 2.11 -21.61
CA GLY A 254 -8.92 1.18 -22.42
C GLY A 254 -9.15 1.37 -23.91
N ILE A 255 -8.80 0.36 -24.70
CA ILE A 255 -8.98 0.38 -26.16
C ILE A 255 -10.45 0.54 -26.57
N GLY A 256 -11.40 0.01 -25.80
CA GLY A 256 -12.83 0.14 -26.08
C GLY A 256 -13.33 1.57 -26.13
N GLU A 257 -12.66 2.49 -25.45
CA GLU A 257 -13.01 3.92 -25.43
C GLU A 257 -12.32 4.76 -26.51
N LEU A 258 -11.40 4.17 -27.32
CA LEU A 258 -10.75 4.87 -28.43
C LEU A 258 -11.73 5.42 -29.48
N PRO A 259 -12.76 4.69 -29.92
CA PRO A 259 -13.75 5.23 -30.86
C PRO A 259 -14.43 6.51 -30.32
N GLY A 260 -14.80 6.52 -29.03
CA GLY A 260 -15.37 7.69 -28.38
C GLY A 260 -14.40 8.88 -28.29
N LEU A 261 -13.10 8.62 -28.10
CA LEU A 261 -12.07 9.65 -28.13
C LEU A 261 -11.95 10.26 -29.55
N VAL A 262 -11.90 9.42 -30.57
CA VAL A 262 -11.83 9.82 -31.99
C VAL A 262 -13.03 10.69 -32.37
N GLU A 263 -14.25 10.29 -32.01
CA GLU A 263 -15.45 11.07 -32.30
C GLU A 263 -15.46 12.46 -31.63
N ARG A 264 -14.97 12.56 -30.41
CA ARG A 264 -14.83 13.87 -29.73
C ARG A 264 -13.89 14.82 -30.46
N VAL A 265 -12.77 14.30 -30.99
CA VAL A 265 -11.80 15.11 -31.76
C VAL A 265 -12.37 15.48 -33.12
N ARG A 266 -13.09 14.57 -33.78
CA ARG A 266 -13.80 14.81 -35.04
C ARG A 266 -14.85 15.91 -34.89
N GLY A 267 -15.60 15.93 -33.79
CA GLY A 267 -16.55 17.00 -33.47
C GLY A 267 -15.93 18.40 -33.33
N GLY A 268 -14.60 18.48 -33.13
CA GLY A 268 -13.82 19.72 -33.13
C GLY A 268 -13.41 20.24 -34.52
N GLY A 269 -13.85 19.61 -35.62
CA GLY A 269 -13.59 20.05 -37.00
C GLY A 269 -12.35 19.44 -37.68
N LEU A 270 -11.69 18.45 -37.04
CA LEU A 270 -10.57 17.73 -37.61
C LEU A 270 -11.05 16.42 -38.28
N ASP A 271 -10.64 16.13 -39.51
CA ASP A 271 -10.91 14.83 -40.14
C ASP A 271 -10.05 13.73 -39.50
N VAL A 272 -10.68 12.87 -38.68
CA VAL A 272 -9.99 11.82 -37.94
C VAL A 272 -10.36 10.45 -38.54
N ARG A 273 -9.39 9.70 -39.06
CA ARG A 273 -9.56 8.33 -39.54
C ARG A 273 -9.03 7.36 -38.49
N TYR A 274 -9.86 6.41 -38.08
CA TYR A 274 -9.46 5.35 -37.18
C TYR A 274 -9.58 3.99 -37.87
N ALA A 275 -8.51 3.20 -37.84
CA ALA A 275 -8.47 1.88 -38.43
C ALA A 275 -7.72 0.90 -37.52
N THR A 276 -8.16 -0.35 -37.55
CA THR A 276 -7.49 -1.48 -36.89
C THR A 276 -6.97 -2.44 -37.96
N GLU A 277 -5.74 -2.91 -37.81
CA GLU A 277 -5.06 -3.84 -38.71
C GLU A 277 -4.71 -5.14 -37.97
N GLY A 278 -4.81 -6.28 -38.65
CA GLY A 278 -4.57 -7.59 -38.06
C GLY A 278 -5.79 -8.18 -37.35
N THR A 279 -5.60 -9.29 -36.64
CA THR A 279 -6.69 -9.96 -35.90
C THR A 279 -6.88 -9.29 -34.55
N VAL A 280 -7.99 -8.58 -34.40
CA VAL A 280 -8.34 -7.92 -33.14
C VAL A 280 -8.48 -8.95 -31.99
N ARG A 281 -7.79 -8.73 -30.88
CA ARG A 281 -7.82 -9.58 -29.71
C ARG A 281 -7.86 -8.75 -28.43
N PRO A 282 -8.39 -9.31 -27.32
CA PRO A 282 -8.35 -8.65 -26.04
C PRO A 282 -6.90 -8.35 -25.63
N LEU A 283 -6.64 -7.13 -25.17
CA LEU A 283 -5.35 -6.74 -24.62
C LEU A 283 -5.38 -6.77 -23.09
N PRO A 284 -4.25 -7.01 -22.42
CA PRO A 284 -4.13 -6.79 -20.99
C PRO A 284 -4.60 -5.37 -20.63
N ALA A 285 -5.31 -5.21 -19.51
CA ALA A 285 -5.90 -3.93 -19.13
C ALA A 285 -4.87 -2.79 -19.05
N ALA A 286 -3.67 -3.07 -18.52
CA ALA A 286 -2.58 -2.11 -18.45
C ALA A 286 -2.07 -1.68 -19.83
N THR A 287 -1.92 -2.63 -20.76
CA THR A 287 -1.53 -2.34 -22.15
C THR A 287 -2.61 -1.52 -22.85
N GLY A 288 -3.88 -1.89 -22.66
CA GLY A 288 -5.02 -1.15 -23.23
C GLY A 288 -5.11 0.29 -22.74
N ALA A 289 -4.90 0.53 -21.44
CA ALA A 289 -4.85 1.87 -20.87
C ALA A 289 -3.65 2.69 -21.41
N THR A 290 -2.49 2.06 -21.58
CA THR A 290 -1.31 2.71 -22.15
C THR A 290 -1.53 3.12 -23.61
N VAL A 291 -2.12 2.24 -24.42
CA VAL A 291 -2.52 2.57 -25.81
C VAL A 291 -3.47 3.76 -25.82
N PHE A 292 -4.51 3.75 -24.99
CA PHE A 292 -5.46 4.87 -24.89
C PHE A 292 -4.76 6.19 -24.59
N ARG A 293 -3.85 6.20 -23.61
CA ARG A 293 -3.11 7.40 -23.21
C ARG A 293 -2.16 7.91 -24.31
N ILE A 294 -1.50 7.01 -25.04
CA ILE A 294 -0.63 7.37 -26.16
C ILE A 294 -1.45 8.05 -27.26
N VAL A 295 -2.60 7.46 -27.66
CA VAL A 295 -3.48 8.03 -28.67
C VAL A 295 -4.06 9.36 -28.23
N GLN A 296 -4.48 9.48 -26.97
CA GLN A 296 -5.00 10.71 -26.38
C GLN A 296 -3.97 11.85 -26.45
N GLU A 297 -2.72 11.58 -26.07
CA GLU A 297 -1.63 12.55 -26.11
C GLU A 297 -1.31 12.95 -27.56
N ALA A 298 -1.25 11.97 -28.47
CA ALA A 298 -0.99 12.24 -29.88
C ALA A 298 -2.08 13.13 -30.50
N LEU A 299 -3.36 12.80 -30.30
CA LEU A 299 -4.49 13.61 -30.80
C LEU A 299 -4.50 15.01 -30.20
N THR A 300 -4.17 15.14 -28.90
CA THR A 300 -4.04 16.44 -28.23
C THR A 300 -2.95 17.28 -28.88
N ASN A 301 -1.81 16.69 -29.23
CA ASN A 301 -0.70 17.37 -29.89
C ASN A 301 -1.08 17.82 -31.32
N VAL A 302 -1.83 16.99 -32.05
CA VAL A 302 -2.34 17.36 -33.39
C VAL A 302 -3.25 18.58 -33.28
N VAL A 303 -4.23 18.56 -32.40
CA VAL A 303 -5.19 19.68 -32.21
C VAL A 303 -4.49 20.96 -31.80
N LYS A 304 -3.49 20.88 -30.89
CA LYS A 304 -2.83 22.08 -30.36
C LYS A 304 -1.72 22.62 -31.26
N HIS A 305 -1.01 21.77 -31.99
CA HIS A 305 0.28 22.14 -32.56
C HIS A 305 0.41 21.91 -34.07
N ALA A 306 -0.31 20.94 -34.65
CA ALA A 306 -0.07 20.53 -36.02
C ALA A 306 -0.67 21.47 -37.07
N ARG A 307 -1.78 22.17 -36.78
CA ARG A 307 -2.61 22.87 -37.79
C ARG A 307 -2.95 21.94 -38.96
N ALA A 308 -3.23 20.66 -38.65
CA ALA A 308 -3.58 19.63 -39.59
C ALA A 308 -5.04 19.73 -40.03
N GLY A 309 -5.33 19.35 -41.26
CA GLY A 309 -6.68 19.15 -41.77
C GLY A 309 -7.17 17.73 -41.53
N SER A 310 -6.25 16.77 -41.45
CA SER A 310 -6.59 15.36 -41.23
C SER A 310 -5.54 14.65 -40.35
N VAL A 311 -6.02 13.62 -39.63
CA VAL A 311 -5.19 12.72 -38.81
C VAL A 311 -5.65 11.27 -38.96
N SER A 312 -4.70 10.35 -39.12
CA SER A 312 -4.93 8.92 -39.17
C SER A 312 -4.41 8.25 -37.92
N VAL A 313 -5.29 7.51 -37.21
CA VAL A 313 -4.95 6.66 -36.09
C VAL A 313 -5.06 5.21 -36.50
N ARG A 314 -3.98 4.45 -36.48
CA ARG A 314 -3.94 3.02 -36.82
C ARG A 314 -3.50 2.21 -35.62
N LEU A 315 -4.20 1.11 -35.35
CA LEU A 315 -3.89 0.17 -34.31
C LEU A 315 -3.62 -1.20 -34.93
N GLY A 316 -2.36 -1.61 -34.98
CA GLY A 316 -1.92 -2.88 -35.56
C GLY A 316 -1.77 -3.99 -34.53
N TYR A 317 -2.44 -5.12 -34.71
CA TYR A 317 -2.34 -6.30 -33.84
C TYR A 317 -1.35 -7.31 -34.43
N GLY A 318 -0.12 -7.34 -33.93
CA GLY A 318 0.92 -8.31 -34.28
C GLY A 318 0.85 -9.61 -33.44
N ARG A 319 1.69 -10.61 -33.73
CA ARG A 319 1.69 -11.90 -32.99
C ARG A 319 2.04 -11.79 -31.53
N GLY A 320 2.91 -10.85 -31.09
CA GLY A 320 3.35 -10.65 -29.74
C GLY A 320 3.38 -9.19 -29.30
N GLU A 321 2.82 -8.29 -30.08
CA GLU A 321 2.87 -6.84 -29.85
C GLU A 321 1.63 -6.14 -30.40
N VAL A 322 1.39 -4.93 -29.92
CA VAL A 322 0.43 -3.99 -30.49
C VAL A 322 1.19 -2.73 -30.93
N GLU A 323 0.96 -2.30 -32.16
CA GLU A 323 1.50 -1.07 -32.71
C GLU A 323 0.43 0.01 -32.74
N VAL A 324 0.78 1.19 -32.26
CA VAL A 324 -0.02 2.42 -32.37
C VAL A 324 0.69 3.35 -33.33
N ARG A 325 0.00 3.82 -34.38
CA ARG A 325 0.53 4.80 -35.32
C ARG A 325 -0.47 5.95 -35.43
N VAL A 326 0.00 7.16 -35.20
CA VAL A 326 -0.78 8.39 -35.39
C VAL A 326 -0.02 9.29 -36.37
N THR A 327 -0.65 9.63 -37.49
CA THR A 327 -0.03 10.43 -38.55
C THR A 327 -0.97 11.57 -38.93
N ASP A 328 -0.47 12.79 -38.92
CA ASP A 328 -1.19 14.00 -39.34
C ASP A 328 -0.58 14.60 -40.64
N ASP A 329 -1.34 15.43 -41.32
CA ASP A 329 -0.94 16.18 -42.52
C ASP A 329 -0.50 17.62 -42.24
N GLY A 330 -0.18 17.94 -40.98
CA GLY A 330 0.14 19.30 -40.54
C GLY A 330 1.55 19.77 -40.89
N ARG A 331 2.06 20.73 -40.14
CA ARG A 331 3.34 21.43 -40.44
C ARG A 331 4.60 20.59 -40.19
N GLY A 332 4.46 19.41 -39.56
CA GLY A 332 5.60 18.59 -39.14
C GLY A 332 6.40 19.14 -37.96
N PRO A 333 7.53 18.48 -37.62
CA PRO A 333 8.36 18.87 -36.48
C PRO A 333 9.07 20.21 -36.77
N ARG A 334 9.11 21.11 -35.78
CA ARG A 334 9.90 22.35 -35.89
C ARG A 334 11.40 22.05 -35.82
N PRO A 335 12.23 22.61 -36.72
CA PRO A 335 13.68 22.48 -36.63
C PRO A 335 14.18 23.07 -35.31
N GLY A 336 14.91 22.29 -34.49
CA GLY A 336 15.50 22.73 -33.22
C GLY A 336 14.61 22.65 -32.00
N GLY A 337 13.37 22.18 -32.08
CA GLY A 337 12.50 21.93 -30.93
C GLY A 337 12.90 20.63 -30.22
N SER A 338 13.46 20.71 -29.02
CA SER A 338 13.51 19.57 -28.09
C SER A 338 12.08 19.10 -27.87
N GLY A 339 11.77 17.83 -28.21
CA GLY A 339 10.42 17.27 -28.13
C GLY A 339 9.74 17.63 -26.82
N GLY A 340 8.61 18.33 -26.91
CA GLY A 340 7.86 18.82 -25.75
C GLY A 340 7.55 17.71 -24.77
N HIS A 341 7.23 18.05 -23.53
CA HIS A 341 6.98 17.14 -22.39
C HIS A 341 6.00 15.99 -22.73
N GLY A 342 5.06 16.19 -23.66
CA GLY A 342 4.13 15.19 -24.13
C GLY A 342 4.79 13.99 -24.83
N LEU A 343 5.78 14.23 -25.70
CA LEU A 343 6.50 13.18 -26.42
C LEU A 343 7.47 12.42 -25.51
N ILE A 344 8.04 13.08 -24.51
CA ILE A 344 8.84 12.43 -23.45
C ILE A 344 7.94 11.46 -22.68
N GLY A 345 6.78 11.93 -22.22
CA GLY A 345 5.80 11.08 -21.52
C GLY A 345 5.28 9.89 -22.33
N VAL A 346 5.17 10.01 -23.66
CA VAL A 346 4.83 8.88 -24.53
C VAL A 346 5.95 7.83 -24.55
N ARG A 347 7.21 8.26 -24.69
CA ARG A 347 8.38 7.35 -24.67
C ARG A 347 8.53 6.64 -23.32
N GLU A 348 8.40 7.36 -22.22
CA GLU A 348 8.48 6.81 -20.86
C GLU A 348 7.36 5.77 -20.63
N ARG A 349 6.12 6.07 -21.04
CA ARG A 349 5.00 5.12 -20.91
C ARG A 349 5.20 3.86 -21.75
N ALA A 350 5.68 3.99 -22.98
CA ALA A 350 5.99 2.83 -23.80
C ALA A 350 7.12 1.99 -23.17
N ALA A 351 8.19 2.62 -22.72
CA ALA A 351 9.32 1.95 -22.06
C ALA A 351 8.93 1.25 -20.76
N ALA A 352 8.03 1.83 -19.95
CA ALA A 352 7.51 1.21 -18.74
C ALA A 352 6.77 -0.11 -18.99
N HIS A 353 6.27 -0.32 -20.21
CA HIS A 353 5.64 -1.56 -20.67
C HIS A 353 6.58 -2.45 -21.50
N GLY A 354 7.91 -2.18 -21.46
CA GLY A 354 8.88 -2.93 -22.26
C GLY A 354 8.81 -2.67 -23.76
N GLY A 355 8.08 -1.63 -24.19
CA GLY A 355 7.91 -1.20 -25.57
C GLY A 355 8.81 -0.04 -25.97
N THR A 356 8.60 0.47 -27.16
CA THR A 356 9.34 1.62 -27.72
C THR A 356 8.37 2.63 -28.34
N ALA A 357 8.75 3.91 -28.34
CA ALA A 357 8.03 4.93 -29.09
C ALA A 357 9.01 5.84 -29.82
N SER A 358 8.68 6.16 -31.06
CA SER A 358 9.41 7.07 -31.93
C SER A 358 8.47 8.11 -32.52
N SER A 359 9.02 9.25 -32.87
CA SER A 359 8.28 10.34 -33.51
C SER A 359 9.17 11.08 -34.51
N GLY A 360 8.57 11.52 -35.59
CA GLY A 360 9.29 12.20 -36.68
C GLY A 360 8.38 12.76 -37.76
N PRO A 361 8.95 13.19 -38.88
CA PRO A 361 8.16 13.58 -40.07
C PRO A 361 7.29 12.43 -40.57
N GLY A 362 6.13 12.76 -41.09
CA GLY A 362 5.25 11.75 -41.73
C GLY A 362 5.90 11.04 -42.91
N PRO A 363 5.28 9.94 -43.42
CA PRO A 363 5.86 9.08 -44.46
C PRO A 363 6.28 9.80 -45.75
N ASP A 364 5.56 10.86 -46.13
CA ASP A 364 5.82 11.66 -47.33
C ASP A 364 6.67 12.90 -47.06
N GLY A 365 7.32 12.95 -45.87
CA GLY A 365 8.08 14.11 -45.42
C GLY A 365 7.21 15.31 -44.99
N ARG A 366 5.89 15.15 -45.01
CA ARG A 366 4.91 16.15 -44.56
C ARG A 366 4.21 15.67 -43.31
N GLY A 367 3.76 16.64 -42.50
CA GLY A 367 3.09 16.31 -41.26
C GLY A 367 4.02 15.67 -40.22
N PHE A 368 3.41 14.99 -39.22
CA PHE A 368 4.11 14.35 -38.12
C PHE A 368 3.58 12.92 -37.92
N GLU A 369 4.45 12.01 -37.58
CA GLU A 369 4.13 10.64 -37.22
C GLU A 369 4.62 10.33 -35.80
N LEU A 370 3.73 9.75 -35.00
CA LEU A 370 4.04 9.07 -33.74
C LEU A 370 3.81 7.58 -33.94
N ARG A 371 4.81 6.77 -33.62
CA ARG A 371 4.73 5.31 -33.64
C ARG A 371 5.13 4.76 -32.29
N ALA A 372 4.30 3.89 -31.70
CA ALA A 372 4.62 3.17 -30.47
C ALA A 372 4.34 1.67 -30.65
N VAL A 373 5.24 0.83 -30.12
CA VAL A 373 5.13 -0.62 -30.16
C VAL A 373 5.20 -1.13 -28.72
N LEU A 374 4.17 -1.88 -28.30
CA LEU A 374 4.04 -2.40 -26.94
C LEU A 374 3.95 -3.93 -27.01
N PRO A 375 4.82 -4.68 -26.28
CA PRO A 375 4.72 -6.13 -26.21
C PRO A 375 3.46 -6.54 -25.45
N LEU A 376 2.85 -7.65 -25.84
CA LEU A 376 1.64 -8.22 -25.26
C LEU A 376 1.95 -9.28 -24.20
N GLU A 377 3.12 -9.88 -24.25
CA GLU A 377 3.65 -10.78 -23.24
C GLU A 377 4.76 -10.06 -22.47
N GLY A 378 4.65 -10.02 -21.12
CA GLY A 378 5.74 -9.55 -20.28
C GLY A 378 6.97 -10.42 -20.50
N ARG A 379 8.05 -9.86 -21.05
CA ARG A 379 9.36 -10.51 -21.05
C ARG A 379 9.73 -10.81 -19.59
N ASP A 380 9.70 -12.08 -19.23
CA ASP A 380 10.33 -12.57 -18.00
C ASP A 380 11.80 -12.14 -18.04
N MET A 381 12.18 -11.23 -17.14
CA MET A 381 13.56 -10.71 -17.01
C MET A 381 14.53 -11.78 -16.49
N ARG A 382 14.42 -13.04 -16.94
CA ARG A 382 15.28 -14.16 -16.52
C ARG A 382 16.32 -14.59 -17.55
N GLU A 383 16.37 -13.99 -18.75
CA GLU A 383 17.32 -14.40 -19.79
C GLU A 383 18.48 -13.43 -20.09
N VAL A 384 18.83 -12.53 -19.16
CA VAL A 384 20.08 -11.75 -19.29
C VAL A 384 20.99 -12.04 -18.10
N ARG A 385 21.32 -13.33 -17.90
CA ARG A 385 22.53 -13.83 -17.21
C ARG A 385 22.83 -15.22 -17.74
N GLY A 386 23.40 -15.26 -18.92
CA GLY A 386 24.20 -16.34 -19.42
C GLY A 386 25.60 -15.81 -19.70
#